data_2221ef65de1260535245cee8f1af1338
#
_entry.id   2221ef65de1260535245cee8f1af1338
#
_cell.length_a   1.000
_cell.length_b   1.000
_cell.length_c   1.000
_cell.angle_alpha   90.00
_cell.angle_beta   90.00
_cell.angle_gamma   90.00
#
_symmetry.space_group_name_H-M   'P 1'
#
loop_
_entity.id
_entity.type
_entity.pdbx_description
1 polymer ?
#
loop_
_entity_poly.entity_id
_entity_poly.type
_entity_poly.pdbx_seq_one_letter_code
_entity_poly.pdbx_strand_id
1 'polypeptide(L)' 'MPEGLSMWAEKVYNAMKQAEITSEEKMANAERIVGLTKAPKNFVLRALDELQAKGLAKRKAREKAAGYYLILKQ' A
#
# COMPACT_ATOMS: atom_id res chain seq x y z
N MET A 1 0.45 2.32 -15.47
CA MET A 1 0.26 2.95 -14.17
C MET A 1 -1.15 3.45 -14.00
N PRO A 2 -1.74 3.29 -12.81
CA PRO A 2 -3.07 3.85 -12.58
C PRO A 2 -3.04 5.37 -12.67
N GLU A 3 -4.00 5.93 -13.36
CA GLU A 3 -4.12 7.37 -13.47
C GLU A 3 -4.82 7.96 -12.25
N GLY A 4 -4.53 9.21 -11.95
CA GLY A 4 -5.17 9.92 -10.88
C GLY A 4 -4.59 9.68 -9.50
N LEU A 5 -3.47 8.98 -9.41
CA LEU A 5 -2.80 8.79 -8.13
C LEU A 5 -1.88 9.98 -7.84
N SER A 6 -1.82 10.36 -6.58
CA SER A 6 -0.83 11.34 -6.16
C SER A 6 0.56 10.74 -6.25
N MET A 7 1.58 11.58 -6.19
CA MET A 7 2.95 11.13 -6.24
C MET A 7 3.26 10.10 -5.15
N TRP A 8 2.77 10.34 -3.95
CA TRP A 8 3.01 9.42 -2.83
C TRP A 8 2.27 8.10 -3.00
N ALA A 9 1.03 8.16 -3.50
CA ALA A 9 0.26 6.93 -3.75
C ALA A 9 0.93 6.10 -4.82
N GLU A 10 1.44 6.73 -5.86
CA GLU A 10 2.16 6.04 -6.90
C GLU A 10 3.44 5.40 -6.39
N LYS A 11 4.19 6.12 -5.54
CA LYS A 11 5.39 5.59 -4.93
C LYS A 11 5.10 4.36 -4.08
N VAL A 12 4.08 4.45 -3.24
CA VAL A 12 3.69 3.34 -2.39
C VAL A 12 3.23 2.16 -3.24
N TYR A 13 2.41 2.43 -4.26
CA TYR A 13 1.94 1.39 -5.16
C TYR A 13 3.11 0.63 -5.80
N ASN A 14 4.06 1.38 -6.36
CA ASN A 14 5.21 0.75 -7.02
C ASN A 14 6.08 -0.02 -6.04
N ALA A 15 6.31 0.53 -4.84
CA ALA A 15 7.11 -0.16 -3.84
C ALA A 15 6.47 -1.46 -3.40
N MET A 16 5.16 -1.44 -3.17
CA MET A 16 4.44 -2.65 -2.79
C MET A 16 4.44 -3.68 -3.92
N LYS A 17 4.31 -3.21 -5.15
CA LYS A 17 4.34 -4.11 -6.30
C LYS A 17 5.70 -4.78 -6.44
N GLN A 18 6.77 -4.02 -6.28
CA GLN A 18 8.13 -4.57 -6.35
C GLN A 18 8.42 -5.54 -5.22
N ALA A 19 7.85 -5.29 -4.05
CA ALA A 19 8.00 -6.16 -2.90
C ALA A 19 7.04 -7.36 -2.94
N GLU A 20 6.23 -7.44 -3.99
CA GLU A 20 5.26 -8.52 -4.17
C GLU A 20 4.21 -8.59 -3.07
N ILE A 21 3.86 -7.45 -2.51
CA ILE A 21 2.80 -7.35 -1.51
C ILE A 21 1.47 -7.28 -2.25
N THR A 22 1.12 -8.36 -2.90
CA THR A 22 -0.04 -8.41 -3.80
C THR A 22 -1.09 -9.42 -3.39
N SER A 23 -0.95 -9.98 -2.20
CA SER A 23 -1.94 -10.92 -1.69
C SER A 23 -2.04 -10.78 -0.18
N GLU A 24 -3.14 -11.27 0.36
CA GLU A 24 -3.38 -11.25 1.79
C GLU A 24 -2.29 -11.95 2.58
N GLU A 25 -1.75 -13.03 2.02
CA GLU A 25 -0.68 -13.77 2.66
C GLU A 25 0.61 -12.97 2.78
N LYS A 26 0.80 -12.02 1.88
CA LYS A 26 2.01 -11.22 1.83
C LYS A 26 1.80 -9.79 2.30
N MET A 27 0.69 -9.52 2.94
CA MET A 27 0.41 -8.16 3.36
C MET A 27 1.47 -7.62 4.33
N ALA A 28 1.66 -6.31 4.27
CA ALA A 28 2.65 -5.63 5.08
C ALA A 28 1.98 -4.53 5.89
N ASN A 29 2.52 -4.25 7.08
CA ASN A 29 2.00 -3.14 7.88
C ASN A 29 2.55 -1.81 7.34
N ALA A 30 2.01 -0.71 7.86
CA ALA A 30 2.41 0.61 7.40
C ALA A 30 3.90 0.87 7.63
N GLU A 31 4.45 0.37 8.73
CA GLU A 31 5.86 0.57 9.05
C GLU A 31 6.78 -0.09 8.03
N ARG A 32 6.42 -1.28 7.58
CA ARG A 32 7.18 -1.94 6.54
C ARG A 32 7.13 -1.16 5.24
N ILE A 33 5.95 -0.62 4.92
CA ILE A 33 5.80 0.18 3.69
C ILE A 33 6.60 1.47 3.81
N VAL A 34 6.62 2.10 4.98
CA VAL A 34 7.47 3.26 5.22
C VAL A 34 8.93 2.92 4.92
N GLY A 35 9.40 1.76 5.39
CA GLY A 35 10.77 1.33 5.12
C GLY A 35 11.03 1.09 3.65
N LEU A 36 10.04 0.57 2.93
CA LEU A 36 10.19 0.29 1.50
C LEU A 36 10.22 1.57 0.66
N THR A 37 9.39 2.54 1.02
CA THR A 37 9.26 3.77 0.25
C THR A 37 10.17 4.88 0.75
N LYS A 38 10.65 4.75 1.98
CA LYS A 38 11.43 5.78 2.66
C LYS A 38 10.66 7.09 2.78
N ALA A 39 9.34 7.00 2.80
CA ALA A 39 8.47 8.16 2.95
C ALA A 39 8.00 8.27 4.40
N PRO A 40 7.67 9.49 4.85
CA PRO A 40 7.10 9.66 6.18
C PRO A 40 5.80 8.86 6.35
N LYS A 41 5.58 8.36 7.55
CA LYS A 41 4.41 7.54 7.83
C LYS A 41 3.10 8.23 7.45
N ASN A 42 3.00 9.54 7.71
CA ASN A 42 1.80 10.29 7.36
C ASN A 42 1.46 10.20 5.88
N PHE A 43 2.48 10.34 5.04
CA PHE A 43 2.29 10.26 3.60
C PHE A 43 1.97 8.85 3.15
N VAL A 44 2.60 7.86 3.78
CA VAL A 44 2.32 6.46 3.48
C VAL A 44 0.87 6.13 3.80
N LEU A 45 0.37 6.56 4.96
CA LEU A 45 -1.01 6.31 5.35
C LEU A 45 -1.98 6.97 4.39
N ARG A 46 -1.70 8.21 3.99
CA ARG A 46 -2.54 8.90 3.02
C ARG A 46 -2.53 8.20 1.67
N ALA A 47 -1.35 7.75 1.25
CA ALA A 47 -1.21 7.03 0.00
C ALA A 47 -2.01 5.72 0.04
N LEU A 48 -1.94 5.00 1.15
CA LEU A 48 -2.70 3.77 1.30
C LEU A 48 -4.20 4.02 1.28
N ASP A 49 -4.65 5.11 1.92
CA ASP A 49 -6.06 5.48 1.89
C ASP A 49 -6.50 5.79 0.46
N GLU A 50 -5.68 6.49 -0.28
CA GLU A 50 -5.99 6.81 -1.67
C GLU A 50 -6.07 5.54 -2.52
N LEU A 51 -5.11 4.63 -2.34
CA LEU A 51 -5.12 3.37 -3.07
C LEU A 51 -6.35 2.53 -2.73
N GLN A 52 -6.77 2.53 -1.47
CA GLN A 52 -7.99 1.83 -1.07
C GLN A 52 -9.22 2.46 -1.71
N ALA A 53 -9.27 3.78 -1.73
CA ALA A 53 -10.40 4.49 -2.33
C ALA A 53 -10.53 4.20 -3.82
N LYS A 54 -9.42 3.93 -4.49
CA LYS A 54 -9.44 3.59 -5.91
C LYS A 54 -9.54 2.10 -6.18
N GLY A 55 -9.66 1.30 -5.12
CA GLY A 55 -9.77 -0.15 -5.28
C GLY A 55 -8.48 -0.85 -5.66
N LEU A 56 -7.35 -0.20 -5.45
CA LEU A 56 -6.05 -0.76 -5.80
C LEU A 56 -5.36 -1.45 -4.64
N ALA A 57 -5.81 -1.21 -3.42
CA ALA A 57 -5.26 -1.84 -2.23
C ALA A 57 -6.35 -2.16 -1.24
N LYS A 58 -6.07 -3.09 -0.35
CA LYS A 58 -6.98 -3.42 0.73
C LYS A 58 -6.24 -3.40 2.06
N ARG A 59 -6.98 -3.07 3.10
CA ARG A 59 -6.49 -3.12 4.47
C ARG A 59 -7.18 -4.26 5.18
N LYS A 60 -6.40 -5.06 5.88
CA LYS A 60 -6.96 -6.12 6.68
C LYS A 60 -6.48 -5.99 8.12
N ALA A 61 -7.43 -5.91 9.05
CA ALA A 61 -7.10 -5.80 10.45
C ALA A 61 -6.61 -7.14 11.00
N ARG A 62 -5.58 -7.08 11.84
CA ARG A 62 -5.07 -8.25 12.54
C ARG A 62 -5.02 -7.92 14.03
N GLU A 63 -4.77 -8.95 14.85
CA GLU A 63 -4.73 -8.77 16.30
C GLU A 63 -3.77 -7.66 16.77
N LYS A 64 -2.60 -7.57 16.13
CA LYS A 64 -1.58 -6.63 16.55
C LYS A 64 -1.45 -5.41 15.67
N ALA A 65 -1.75 -5.52 14.41
CA ALA A 65 -1.59 -4.42 13.47
C ALA A 65 -2.38 -4.70 12.21
N ALA A 66 -2.73 -3.63 11.50
CA ALA A 66 -3.37 -3.78 10.20
C ALA A 66 -2.32 -4.06 9.13
N GLY A 67 -2.66 -4.91 8.20
CA GLY A 67 -1.84 -5.16 7.03
C GLY A 67 -2.46 -4.56 5.79
N TYR A 68 -1.64 -4.27 4.81
CA TYR A 68 -2.09 -3.72 3.53
C TYR A 68 -1.51 -4.56 2.40
N TYR A 69 -2.28 -4.72 1.33
CA TYR A 69 -1.80 -5.43 0.16
C TYR A 69 -2.46 -4.87 -1.08
N LEU A 70 -1.78 -5.01 -2.21
CA LEU A 70 -2.31 -4.52 -3.48
C LEU A 70 -3.28 -5.55 -4.07
N ILE A 71 -4.27 -5.03 -4.77
CA ILE A 71 -5.20 -5.85 -5.54
C ILE A 71 -4.80 -5.65 -7.00
N LEU A 72 -4.12 -6.64 -7.56
CA LEU A 72 -3.73 -6.58 -8.96
C LEU A 72 -4.79 -7.30 -9.78
N LYS A 73 -5.59 -6.54 -10.49
CA LYS A 73 -6.59 -7.13 -11.37
C LYS A 73 -5.94 -7.49 -12.69
N GLN A 74 -6.27 -8.64 -13.15
CA GLN A 74 -5.79 -9.10 -14.44
C GLN A 74 -6.61 -8.52 -15.56
#